data_148523795fa9cf75ad5e23c89831c181
#
_entry.id   148523795fa9cf75ad5e23c89831c181
#
_cell.length_a   1.000
_cell.length_b   1.000
_cell.length_c   1.000
_cell.angle_alpha   90.00
_cell.angle_beta   90.00
_cell.angle_gamma   90.00
#
_symmetry.space_group_name_H-M   'P 1'
#
loop_
_entity.id
_entity.type
_entity.pdbx_description
1 polymer ?
#
loop_
_entity_poly.entity_id
_entity_poly.type
_entity_poly.pdbx_seq_one_letter_code
_entity_poly.pdbx_strand_id
1 'polypeptide(L)'
;GEPENVLMYPYEITARLSSLSLLDYSAQPVPDAAYQDLDPVERERLRNIIRSYRGETALLELNDVELDKALQLVTMQDGAIVPTFSGMLLIGRKEALKRHMPTAEASIQVLVGTDIKVNESFYLPILAAFEKISDTFSAWNHSEEMEQGLFRITIPDYDPRAFREALVNAFCHRDYSVLGRV
;
A
#
# COMPACT_ATOMS: atom_id res chain seq x y z
N GLY A 1 28.34 -21.47 25.97
CA GLY A 1 28.89 -21.61 24.64
C GLY A 1 29.33 -20.23 24.15
N GLU A 2 30.48 -20.16 23.52
CA GLU A 2 30.91 -18.92 22.86
C GLU A 2 29.94 -18.58 21.72
N PRO A 3 29.68 -17.30 21.46
CA PRO A 3 28.81 -16.91 20.36
C PRO A 3 29.48 -17.30 19.02
N GLU A 4 28.83 -18.19 18.27
CA GLU A 4 29.27 -18.51 16.91
C GLU A 4 29.00 -17.34 15.97
N ASN A 5 30.02 -16.90 15.24
CA ASN A 5 29.87 -15.93 14.16
C ASN A 5 29.20 -16.61 12.96
N VAL A 6 27.93 -16.33 12.73
CA VAL A 6 27.21 -16.80 11.55
C VAL A 6 27.23 -15.71 10.49
N LEU A 7 27.54 -16.07 9.23
CA LEU A 7 27.47 -15.17 8.09
C LEU A 7 26.00 -14.81 7.83
N MET A 8 25.70 -13.51 7.82
CA MET A 8 24.37 -13.01 7.45
C MET A 8 24.23 -12.95 5.93
N TYR A 9 23.08 -13.39 5.43
CA TYR A 9 22.74 -13.18 4.02
C TYR A 9 22.43 -11.69 3.74
N PRO A 10 22.60 -11.21 2.50
CA PRO A 10 22.34 -9.81 2.15
C PRO A 10 20.96 -9.30 2.58
N TYR A 11 19.91 -10.09 2.44
CA TYR A 11 18.55 -9.72 2.86
C TYR A 11 18.42 -9.57 4.39
N GLU A 12 19.14 -10.38 5.16
CA GLU A 12 19.16 -10.29 6.64
C GLU A 12 19.86 -9.00 7.08
N ILE A 13 20.93 -8.61 6.39
CA ILE A 13 21.64 -7.35 6.64
C ILE A 13 20.70 -6.17 6.37
N THR A 14 20.00 -6.19 5.23
CA THR A 14 19.04 -5.14 4.85
C THR A 14 17.90 -5.05 5.86
N ALA A 15 17.31 -6.19 6.25
CA ALA A 15 16.26 -6.24 7.26
C ALA A 15 16.75 -5.72 8.63
N ARG A 16 17.98 -6.05 9.01
CA ARG A 16 18.58 -5.59 10.26
C ARG A 16 18.85 -4.08 10.25
N LEU A 17 19.38 -3.55 9.16
CA LEU A 17 19.63 -2.11 9.01
C LEU A 17 18.31 -1.33 9.05
N SER A 18 17.27 -1.84 8.39
CA SER A 18 15.93 -1.26 8.41
C SER A 18 15.34 -1.28 9.83
N SER A 19 15.42 -2.41 10.54
CA SER A 19 14.93 -2.53 11.93
C SER A 19 15.64 -1.61 12.92
N LEU A 20 16.88 -1.22 12.63
CA LEU A 20 17.65 -0.26 13.41
C LEU A 20 17.44 1.19 12.95
N SER A 21 16.54 1.44 12.01
CA SER A 21 16.31 2.76 11.37
C SER A 21 17.58 3.36 10.73
N LEU A 22 18.53 2.51 10.35
CA LEU A 22 19.75 2.92 9.65
C LEU A 22 19.59 2.91 8.13
N LEU A 23 18.51 2.30 7.64
CA LEU A 23 18.16 2.23 6.23
C LEU A 23 16.64 2.39 6.09
N ASP A 24 16.21 3.39 5.35
CA ASP A 24 14.83 3.49 4.88
C ASP A 24 14.67 2.60 3.63
N TYR A 25 14.09 1.41 3.84
CA TYR A 25 13.85 0.47 2.75
C TYR A 25 12.88 1.03 1.70
N SER A 26 11.89 1.81 2.13
CA SER A 26 10.88 2.37 1.23
C SER A 26 11.45 3.38 0.24
N ALA A 27 12.51 4.07 0.60
CA ALA A 27 13.23 5.05 -0.23
C ALA A 27 14.29 4.41 -1.14
N GLN A 28 14.55 3.09 -1.03
CA GLN A 28 15.52 2.42 -1.88
C GLN A 28 14.99 2.27 -3.31
N PRO A 29 15.87 2.31 -4.34
CA PRO A 29 15.46 2.06 -5.71
C PRO A 29 14.97 0.61 -5.89
N VAL A 30 13.94 0.44 -6.70
CA VAL A 30 13.50 -0.89 -7.13
C VAL A 30 14.45 -1.40 -8.21
N PRO A 31 15.08 -2.57 -8.04
CA PRO A 31 16.02 -3.11 -9.04
C PRO A 31 15.36 -3.26 -10.41
N ASP A 32 16.08 -2.87 -11.46
CA ASP A 32 15.67 -2.98 -12.87
C ASP A 32 14.36 -2.24 -13.23
N ALA A 33 13.82 -1.42 -12.32
CA ALA A 33 12.65 -0.60 -12.61
C ALA A 33 13.07 0.70 -13.32
N ALA A 34 12.19 1.18 -14.18
CA ALA A 34 12.36 2.43 -14.91
C ALA A 34 11.23 3.42 -14.58
N TYR A 35 11.47 4.71 -14.82
CA TYR A 35 10.47 5.77 -14.54
C TYR A 35 9.12 5.51 -15.23
N GLN A 36 9.12 4.86 -16.40
CA GLN A 36 7.92 4.49 -17.16
C GLN A 36 7.08 3.39 -16.48
N ASP A 37 7.63 2.72 -15.47
CA ASP A 37 6.89 1.74 -14.65
C ASP A 37 5.93 2.42 -13.66
N LEU A 38 6.04 3.74 -13.48
CA LEU A 38 5.06 4.55 -12.75
C LEU A 38 3.86 4.88 -13.64
N ASP A 39 2.66 4.89 -13.07
CA ASP A 39 1.42 5.13 -13.79
C ASP A 39 0.95 6.59 -13.64
N PRO A 40 0.82 7.35 -14.74
CA PRO A 40 0.28 8.71 -14.70
C PRO A 40 -1.15 8.79 -14.13
N VAL A 41 -1.97 7.75 -14.33
CA VAL A 41 -3.34 7.70 -13.81
C VAL A 41 -3.32 7.59 -12.28
N GLU A 42 -2.47 6.74 -11.74
CA GLU A 42 -2.35 6.60 -10.30
C GLU A 42 -1.68 7.84 -9.65
N ARG A 43 -0.79 8.52 -10.37
CA ARG A 43 -0.24 9.82 -9.92
C ARG A 43 -1.35 10.88 -9.85
N GLU A 44 -2.25 10.93 -10.84
CA GLU A 44 -3.38 11.85 -10.77
C GLU A 44 -4.37 11.48 -9.66
N ARG A 45 -4.57 10.18 -9.38
CA ARG A 45 -5.31 9.71 -8.20
C ARG A 45 -4.68 10.25 -6.92
N LEU A 46 -3.36 10.18 -6.78
CA LEU A 46 -2.62 10.73 -5.63
C LEU A 46 -2.82 12.25 -5.50
N ARG A 47 -2.74 13.00 -6.62
CA ARG A 47 -3.05 14.44 -6.64
C ARG A 47 -4.48 14.73 -6.18
N ASN A 48 -5.45 13.94 -6.60
CA ASN A 48 -6.84 14.08 -6.21
C ASN A 48 -7.04 13.83 -4.71
N ILE A 49 -6.32 12.86 -4.14
CA ILE A 49 -6.33 12.61 -2.70
C ILE A 49 -5.75 13.81 -1.95
N ILE A 50 -4.58 14.33 -2.34
CA ILE A 50 -3.96 15.51 -1.72
C ILE A 50 -4.95 16.69 -1.74
N ARG A 51 -5.62 16.91 -2.87
CA ARG A 51 -6.62 17.98 -3.04
C ARG A 51 -7.83 17.79 -2.13
N SER A 52 -8.36 16.57 -2.04
CA SER A 52 -9.57 16.25 -1.28
C SER A 52 -9.38 16.37 0.23
N TYR A 53 -8.22 15.99 0.72
CA TYR A 53 -7.91 16.03 2.15
C TYR A 53 -7.26 17.34 2.60
N ARG A 54 -7.27 18.38 1.73
CA ARG A 54 -6.62 19.67 2.01
C ARG A 54 -5.18 19.52 2.49
N GLY A 55 -4.48 18.57 1.87
CA GLY A 55 -3.05 18.37 2.09
C GLY A 55 -2.25 19.60 1.67
N GLU A 56 -0.95 19.47 1.64
CA GLU A 56 -0.06 20.57 1.25
C GLU A 56 -0.29 20.95 -0.22
N THR A 57 -1.04 22.02 -0.45
CA THR A 57 -1.45 22.47 -1.79
C THR A 57 -0.26 22.84 -2.68
N ALA A 58 0.87 23.24 -2.09
CA ALA A 58 2.11 23.49 -2.81
C ALA A 58 2.57 22.27 -3.64
N LEU A 59 2.29 21.05 -3.19
CA LEU A 59 2.59 19.84 -3.94
C LEU A 59 1.79 19.74 -5.25
N LEU A 60 0.61 20.37 -5.33
CA LEU A 60 -0.23 20.33 -6.52
C LEU A 60 0.26 21.25 -7.64
N GLU A 61 1.13 22.21 -7.32
CA GLU A 61 1.75 23.14 -8.27
C GLU A 61 2.96 22.51 -8.97
N LEU A 62 3.51 21.43 -8.41
CA LEU A 62 4.68 20.74 -8.95
C LEU A 62 4.31 19.93 -10.21
N ASN A 63 5.25 19.89 -11.16
CA ASN A 63 5.13 18.94 -12.26
C ASN A 63 5.31 17.49 -11.77
N ASP A 64 5.09 16.50 -12.64
CA ASP A 64 5.09 15.09 -12.24
C ASP A 64 6.42 14.64 -11.63
N VAL A 65 7.53 15.02 -12.23
CA VAL A 65 8.87 14.63 -11.75
C VAL A 65 9.20 15.33 -10.43
N GLU A 66 8.81 16.59 -10.28
CA GLU A 66 9.00 17.36 -9.05
C GLU A 66 8.16 16.80 -7.91
N LEU A 67 6.90 16.47 -8.19
CA LEU A 67 6.02 15.81 -7.21
C LEU A 67 6.59 14.48 -6.76
N ASP A 68 6.99 13.62 -7.72
CA ASP A 68 7.54 12.32 -7.43
C ASP A 68 8.81 12.42 -6.57
N LYS A 69 9.68 13.42 -6.84
CA LYS A 69 10.86 13.69 -6.02
C LYS A 69 10.51 14.23 -4.63
N ALA A 70 9.57 15.17 -4.55
CA ALA A 70 9.15 15.77 -3.28
C ALA A 70 8.56 14.73 -2.32
N LEU A 71 7.87 13.73 -2.87
CA LEU A 71 7.27 12.61 -2.11
C LEU A 71 8.20 11.39 -2.00
N GLN A 72 9.45 11.48 -2.48
CA GLN A 72 10.44 10.39 -2.48
C GLN A 72 9.94 9.12 -3.21
N LEU A 73 9.06 9.29 -4.21
CA LEU A 73 8.58 8.18 -5.04
C LEU A 73 9.61 7.75 -6.07
N VAL A 74 10.62 8.60 -6.30
CA VAL A 74 11.74 8.34 -7.19
C VAL A 74 13.05 8.77 -6.55
N THR A 75 14.13 8.16 -6.99
CA THR A 75 15.51 8.52 -6.64
C THR A 75 16.39 8.58 -7.87
N MET A 76 17.62 9.07 -7.70
CA MET A 76 18.62 9.08 -8.77
C MET A 76 19.55 7.88 -8.61
N GLN A 77 19.68 7.09 -9.67
CA GLN A 77 20.63 5.98 -9.74
C GLN A 77 21.36 6.05 -11.09
N ASP A 78 22.68 6.07 -11.07
CA ASP A 78 23.55 6.11 -12.27
C ASP A 78 23.17 7.21 -13.28
N GLY A 79 22.71 8.36 -12.79
CA GLY A 79 22.28 9.49 -13.61
C GLY A 79 20.87 9.40 -14.17
N ALA A 80 20.14 8.31 -13.89
CA ALA A 80 18.75 8.12 -14.27
C ALA A 80 17.79 8.29 -13.07
N ILE A 81 16.56 8.72 -13.35
CA ILE A 81 15.47 8.74 -12.37
C ILE A 81 14.82 7.35 -12.36
N VAL A 82 14.80 6.71 -11.21
CA VAL A 82 14.23 5.37 -11.02
C VAL A 82 13.21 5.36 -9.87
N PRO A 83 12.18 4.49 -9.93
CA PRO A 83 11.22 4.34 -8.86
C PRO A 83 11.86 3.83 -7.57
N THR A 84 11.40 4.34 -6.44
CA THR A 84 11.63 3.74 -5.13
C THR A 84 10.57 2.66 -4.83
N PHE A 85 10.79 1.86 -3.79
CA PHE A 85 9.76 0.92 -3.32
C PHE A 85 8.46 1.63 -2.96
N SER A 86 8.51 2.80 -2.29
CA SER A 86 7.32 3.60 -2.00
C SER A 86 6.64 4.11 -3.28
N GLY A 87 7.42 4.58 -4.26
CA GLY A 87 6.89 5.03 -5.54
C GLY A 87 6.19 3.92 -6.31
N MET A 88 6.82 2.75 -6.39
CA MET A 88 6.23 1.59 -7.04
C MET A 88 4.95 1.13 -6.34
N LEU A 89 4.94 1.10 -5.00
CA LEU A 89 3.75 0.71 -4.23
C LEU A 89 2.60 1.71 -4.36
N LEU A 90 2.89 3.02 -4.43
CA LEU A 90 1.85 4.06 -4.45
C LEU A 90 1.30 4.32 -5.84
N ILE A 91 2.15 4.38 -6.86
CA ILE A 91 1.77 4.78 -8.22
C ILE A 91 2.36 3.88 -9.32
N GLY A 92 2.85 2.68 -8.99
CA GLY A 92 3.39 1.74 -9.98
C GLY A 92 2.31 1.15 -10.88
N ARG A 93 2.66 0.85 -12.13
CA ARG A 93 1.79 0.08 -13.03
C ARG A 93 1.59 -1.33 -12.52
N LYS A 94 0.41 -1.88 -12.72
CA LYS A 94 0.06 -3.26 -12.30
C LYS A 94 1.08 -4.30 -12.79
N GLU A 95 1.49 -4.20 -14.05
CA GLU A 95 2.45 -5.11 -14.67
C GLU A 95 3.85 -4.95 -14.06
N ALA A 96 4.23 -3.73 -13.74
CA ALA A 96 5.49 -3.42 -13.08
C ALA A 96 5.52 -3.94 -11.63
N LEU A 97 4.44 -3.72 -10.87
CA LEU A 97 4.28 -4.29 -9.53
C LEU A 97 4.44 -5.82 -9.56
N LYS A 98 3.73 -6.48 -10.47
CA LYS A 98 3.81 -7.94 -10.59
C LYS A 98 5.21 -8.44 -10.97
N ARG A 99 5.95 -7.66 -11.78
CA ARG A 99 7.30 -8.01 -12.25
C ARG A 99 8.36 -7.79 -11.19
N HIS A 100 8.36 -6.60 -10.59
CA HIS A 100 9.45 -6.15 -9.71
C HIS A 100 9.15 -6.41 -8.23
N MET A 101 7.88 -6.49 -7.85
CA MET A 101 7.44 -6.66 -6.48
C MET A 101 6.36 -7.74 -6.36
N PRO A 102 6.67 -9.02 -6.64
CA PRO A 102 5.70 -10.11 -6.56
C PRO A 102 5.13 -10.28 -5.13
N THR A 103 5.82 -9.74 -4.14
CA THR A 103 5.37 -9.70 -2.74
C THR A 103 4.28 -8.66 -2.48
N ALA A 104 4.00 -7.74 -3.42
CA ALA A 104 2.97 -6.70 -3.29
C ALA A 104 1.55 -7.21 -3.63
N GLU A 105 1.35 -8.53 -3.78
CA GLU A 105 0.02 -9.09 -4.00
C GLU A 105 -0.87 -8.82 -2.78
N ALA A 106 -2.06 -8.27 -3.03
CA ALA A 106 -3.11 -8.13 -2.03
C ALA A 106 -4.27 -9.06 -2.34
N SER A 107 -5.01 -9.47 -1.32
CA SER A 107 -6.21 -10.31 -1.49
C SER A 107 -7.33 -9.86 -0.57
N ILE A 108 -8.57 -10.03 -1.04
CA ILE A 108 -9.76 -9.87 -0.22
C ILE A 108 -10.60 -11.13 -0.29
N GLN A 109 -11.08 -11.56 0.87
CA GLN A 109 -11.98 -12.71 0.99
C GLN A 109 -13.16 -12.32 1.87
N VAL A 110 -14.36 -12.61 1.38
CA VAL A 110 -15.60 -12.43 2.15
C VAL A 110 -16.21 -13.80 2.39
N LEU A 111 -16.46 -14.11 3.65
CA LEU A 111 -17.10 -15.34 4.08
C LEU A 111 -18.46 -15.03 4.70
N VAL A 112 -19.45 -15.86 4.36
CA VAL A 112 -20.76 -15.87 5.01
C VAL A 112 -20.97 -17.27 5.58
N GLY A 113 -20.85 -17.40 6.89
CA GLY A 113 -20.71 -18.71 7.54
C GLY A 113 -19.43 -19.41 7.06
N THR A 114 -19.58 -20.58 6.42
CA THR A 114 -18.46 -21.34 5.82
C THR A 114 -18.29 -21.08 4.32
N ASP A 115 -19.20 -20.33 3.70
CA ASP A 115 -19.21 -20.08 2.27
C ASP A 115 -18.33 -18.89 1.91
N ILE A 116 -17.45 -19.08 0.93
CA ILE A 116 -16.66 -18.00 0.34
C ILE A 116 -17.52 -17.31 -0.72
N LYS A 117 -17.85 -16.03 -0.51
CA LYS A 117 -18.64 -15.20 -1.43
C LYS A 117 -17.78 -14.36 -2.35
N VAL A 118 -16.63 -13.87 -1.84
CA VAL A 118 -15.61 -13.16 -2.61
C VAL A 118 -14.25 -13.79 -2.30
N ASN A 119 -13.45 -13.99 -3.32
CA ASN A 119 -12.06 -14.44 -3.18
C ASN A 119 -11.27 -13.88 -4.36
N GLU A 120 -10.70 -12.72 -4.17
CA GLU A 120 -9.97 -12.02 -5.21
C GLU A 120 -8.54 -11.72 -4.75
N SER A 121 -7.61 -11.86 -5.69
CA SER A 121 -6.21 -11.45 -5.53
C SER A 121 -5.81 -10.52 -6.65
N PHE A 122 -5.00 -9.52 -6.34
CA PHE A 122 -4.63 -8.50 -7.30
C PHE A 122 -3.29 -7.85 -6.99
N TYR A 123 -2.66 -7.32 -8.04
CA TYR A 123 -1.53 -6.43 -7.97
C TYR A 123 -2.02 -5.05 -8.37
N LEU A 124 -2.25 -4.18 -7.41
CA LEU A 124 -2.68 -2.80 -7.61
C LEU A 124 -1.83 -1.88 -6.74
N PRO A 125 -1.57 -0.66 -7.17
CA PRO A 125 -1.03 0.36 -6.29
C PRO A 125 -1.89 0.53 -5.04
N ILE A 126 -1.28 0.86 -3.92
CA ILE A 126 -1.95 0.85 -2.60
C ILE A 126 -3.25 1.67 -2.60
N LEU A 127 -3.26 2.84 -3.25
CA LEU A 127 -4.46 3.71 -3.29
C LEU A 127 -5.62 3.04 -4.04
N ALA A 128 -5.33 2.42 -5.20
CA ALA A 128 -6.32 1.67 -5.96
C ALA A 128 -6.76 0.39 -5.23
N ALA A 129 -5.83 -0.27 -4.53
CA ALA A 129 -6.14 -1.43 -3.70
C ALA A 129 -7.08 -1.05 -2.55
N PHE A 130 -6.84 0.08 -1.90
CA PHE A 130 -7.70 0.60 -0.83
C PHE A 130 -9.13 0.88 -1.31
N GLU A 131 -9.28 1.54 -2.46
CA GLU A 131 -10.60 1.78 -3.05
C GLU A 131 -11.32 0.46 -3.31
N LYS A 132 -10.66 -0.47 -4.03
CA LYS A 132 -11.25 -1.78 -4.35
C LYS A 132 -11.68 -2.56 -3.11
N ILE A 133 -10.84 -2.61 -2.09
CA ILE A 133 -11.13 -3.33 -0.84
C ILE A 133 -12.26 -2.62 -0.08
N SER A 134 -12.24 -1.28 -0.02
CA SER A 134 -13.28 -0.50 0.65
C SER A 134 -14.64 -0.63 -0.03
N ASP A 135 -14.68 -0.69 -1.36
CA ASP A 135 -15.92 -0.91 -2.13
C ASP A 135 -16.47 -2.32 -1.85
N THR A 136 -15.61 -3.34 -1.86
CA THR A 136 -16.00 -4.71 -1.52
C THR A 136 -16.51 -4.79 -0.09
N PHE A 137 -15.79 -4.20 0.87
CA PHE A 137 -16.23 -4.11 2.26
C PHE A 137 -17.61 -3.46 2.38
N SER A 138 -17.79 -2.29 1.75
CA SER A 138 -19.07 -1.55 1.81
C SER A 138 -20.23 -2.34 1.23
N ALA A 139 -20.00 -3.13 0.18
CA ALA A 139 -21.02 -3.97 -0.45
C ALA A 139 -21.46 -5.16 0.44
N TRP A 140 -20.60 -5.61 1.34
CA TRP A 140 -20.84 -6.78 2.19
C TRP A 140 -21.00 -6.46 3.68
N ASN A 141 -20.78 -5.22 4.09
CA ASN A 141 -20.97 -4.77 5.47
C ASN A 141 -22.44 -4.42 5.68
N HIS A 142 -23.22 -5.39 6.12
CA HIS A 142 -24.63 -5.20 6.35
C HIS A 142 -24.86 -4.39 7.62
N SER A 143 -26.05 -3.83 7.74
CA SER A 143 -26.43 -3.06 8.93
C SER A 143 -27.80 -3.55 9.42
N GLU A 144 -27.93 -3.68 10.72
CA GLU A 144 -29.20 -3.97 11.38
C GLU A 144 -29.77 -2.71 12.00
N GLU A 145 -31.08 -2.54 11.92
CA GLU A 145 -31.79 -1.49 12.64
C GLU A 145 -32.20 -1.99 14.02
N MET A 146 -31.76 -1.31 15.06
CA MET A 146 -32.17 -1.57 16.44
C MET A 146 -33.03 -0.43 16.95
N GLU A 147 -34.21 -0.76 17.50
CA GLU A 147 -35.06 0.21 18.17
C GLU A 147 -34.64 0.35 19.64
N GLN A 148 -34.28 1.55 20.04
CA GLN A 148 -33.98 1.90 21.42
C GLN A 148 -34.92 3.02 21.88
N GLY A 149 -36.04 2.64 22.48
CA GLY A 149 -37.10 3.57 22.84
C GLY A 149 -37.75 4.21 21.62
N LEU A 150 -37.64 5.54 21.47
CA LEU A 150 -38.17 6.28 20.32
C LEU A 150 -37.16 6.44 19.18
N PHE A 151 -35.95 5.90 19.31
CA PHE A 151 -34.89 6.07 18.34
C PHE A 151 -34.64 4.75 17.59
N ARG A 152 -34.39 4.89 16.28
CA ARG A 152 -33.84 3.80 15.45
C ARG A 152 -32.36 4.07 15.27
N ILE A 153 -31.54 3.09 15.62
CA ILE A 153 -30.09 3.13 15.50
C ILE A 153 -29.70 2.08 14.49
N THR A 154 -28.95 2.50 13.45
CA THR A 154 -28.38 1.58 12.47
C THR A 154 -27.01 1.12 12.96
N ILE A 155 -26.84 -0.15 13.15
CA ILE A 155 -25.58 -0.76 13.62
C ILE A 155 -25.01 -1.59 12.48
N PRO A 156 -23.85 -1.22 11.91
CA PRO A 156 -23.19 -2.04 10.90
C PRO A 156 -22.55 -3.27 11.54
N ASP A 157 -22.41 -4.36 10.79
CA ASP A 157 -21.74 -5.59 11.24
C ASP A 157 -20.31 -5.30 11.69
N TYR A 158 -19.63 -4.40 10.97
CA TYR A 158 -18.28 -3.92 11.30
C TYR A 158 -18.22 -2.40 11.23
N ASP A 159 -17.56 -1.77 12.19
CA ASP A 159 -17.33 -0.33 12.17
C ASP A 159 -16.44 0.07 10.98
N PRO A 160 -16.90 0.95 10.06
CA PRO A 160 -16.12 1.32 8.88
C PRO A 160 -14.81 2.05 9.20
N ARG A 161 -14.71 2.73 10.37
CA ARG A 161 -13.48 3.40 10.79
C ARG A 161 -12.45 2.40 11.28
N ALA A 162 -12.91 1.40 12.07
CA ALA A 162 -12.04 0.33 12.54
C ALA A 162 -11.51 -0.51 11.37
N PHE A 163 -12.36 -0.81 10.38
CA PHE A 163 -11.95 -1.50 9.17
C PHE A 163 -10.89 -0.71 8.39
N ARG A 164 -11.11 0.58 8.17
CA ARG A 164 -10.14 1.45 7.47
C ARG A 164 -8.80 1.50 8.19
N GLU A 165 -8.80 1.62 9.52
CA GLU A 165 -7.58 1.62 10.32
C GLU A 165 -6.83 0.30 10.19
N ALA A 166 -7.55 -0.83 10.29
CA ALA A 166 -6.97 -2.16 10.11
C ALA A 166 -6.37 -2.35 8.70
N LEU A 167 -7.06 -1.85 7.67
CA LEU A 167 -6.60 -1.91 6.29
C LEU A 167 -5.31 -1.11 6.08
N VAL A 168 -5.26 0.14 6.57
CA VAL A 168 -4.07 0.98 6.51
C VAL A 168 -2.92 0.29 7.23
N ASN A 169 -3.15 -0.23 8.44
CA ASN A 169 -2.13 -0.92 9.21
C ASN A 169 -1.61 -2.17 8.50
N ALA A 170 -2.48 -2.94 7.85
CA ALA A 170 -2.09 -4.14 7.10
C ALA A 170 -1.09 -3.81 5.97
N PHE A 171 -1.28 -2.71 5.26
CA PHE A 171 -0.37 -2.29 4.19
C PHE A 171 0.89 -1.59 4.71
N CYS A 172 0.77 -0.71 5.71
CA CYS A 172 1.88 0.09 6.21
C CYS A 172 2.90 -0.73 7.03
N HIS A 173 2.43 -1.75 7.75
CA HIS A 173 3.27 -2.59 8.59
C HIS A 173 3.70 -3.90 7.93
N ARG A 174 3.31 -4.11 6.67
CA ARG A 174 3.73 -5.27 5.93
C ARG A 174 5.23 -5.24 5.63
N ASP A 175 5.90 -6.34 5.85
CA ASP A 175 7.23 -6.59 5.34
C ASP A 175 7.15 -7.07 3.89
N TYR A 176 7.43 -6.17 2.95
CA TYR A 176 7.40 -6.46 1.51
C TYR A 176 8.60 -7.29 1.02
N SER A 177 9.56 -7.61 1.86
CA SER A 177 10.65 -8.53 1.54
C SER A 177 10.24 -10.00 1.67
N VAL A 178 9.14 -10.27 2.37
CA VAL A 178 8.65 -11.63 2.63
C VAL A 178 7.51 -11.99 1.68
N LEU A 179 7.58 -13.20 1.09
CA LEU A 179 6.50 -13.74 0.26
C LEU A 179 5.22 -13.93 1.09
N GLY A 180 4.10 -13.58 0.51
CA GLY A 180 2.78 -13.65 1.11
C GLY A 180 1.84 -12.61 0.51
N ARG A 181 0.60 -12.53 1.01
CA ARG A 181 -0.41 -11.54 0.59
C ARG A 181 -0.76 -10.60 1.74
N VAL A 182 -1.16 -9.38 1.41
CA VAL A 182 -1.84 -8.49 2.37
C VAL A 182 -3.28 -8.93 2.50
#